data_ad83af771bfe88f51191dd5b53ad874c
#
_entry.id   ad83af771bfe88f51191dd5b53ad874c
#
_cell.length_a   1.000
_cell.length_b   1.000
_cell.length_c   1.000
_cell.angle_alpha   90.00
_cell.angle_beta   90.00
_cell.angle_gamma   90.00
#
_symmetry.space_group_name_H-M   'P 1'
#
loop_
_entity.id
_entity.type
_entity.pdbx_description
1 polymer ?
#
loop_
_entity_poly.entity_id
_entity_poly.type
_entity_poly.pdbx_seq_one_letter_code
_entity_poly.pdbx_strand_id
1 'polypeptide(L)'
;PILLDFYENAEMDPLVIIKEYKTYYSFAEQMEKNEQLFRLSEQEKTTLEYLSKTILSGVRPDELEILRLFLEKNQITYSEVIDSCKERYGYEITTQKIDLACDVLKGKFVTNSTEREKFYQIDILEADGENRLKRILSYTERLAHKDFYDQVQDIVAVGLARYQDKYAKPYRNGVPFVLYEKYSRRDVSLLMNAGKDLSSTMYGMSQLGDDVFIFVTYHKEENTDEEKEYVDGKPDYADEFVDNVIFRWDSQIDKKLDGAYMDKVLNTPRKHLFVQKTDAENNFFYMGEFDVLEAHEAEKKNNRGVLKPICKLKFKMQTAVREDLLRYLQSGKTMEEK
;
A
#
# COMPACT_ATOMS: atom_id res chain seq x y z
N PRO A 1 -24.10 -2.79 -6.91
CA PRO A 1 -22.91 -2.00 -6.61
C PRO A 1 -22.27 -1.46 -7.89
N ILE A 2 -22.29 -0.15 -8.07
CA ILE A 2 -21.84 0.50 -9.33
C ILE A 2 -20.32 0.41 -9.46
N LEU A 3 -19.61 0.60 -8.37
CA LEU A 3 -18.14 0.54 -8.38
C LEU A 3 -17.62 -0.87 -8.61
N LEU A 4 -18.34 -1.89 -8.12
CA LEU A 4 -18.01 -3.28 -8.37
C LEU A 4 -18.21 -3.64 -9.85
N ASP A 5 -19.33 -3.23 -10.43
CA ASP A 5 -19.62 -3.43 -11.86
C ASP A 5 -18.55 -2.75 -12.74
N PHE A 6 -18.13 -1.56 -12.35
CA PHE A 6 -17.01 -0.87 -12.99
C PHE A 6 -15.69 -1.65 -12.86
N TYR A 7 -15.38 -2.19 -11.67
CA TYR A 7 -14.18 -2.99 -11.45
C TYR A 7 -14.16 -4.26 -12.30
N GLU A 8 -15.30 -4.94 -12.41
CA GLU A 8 -15.41 -6.22 -13.14
C GLU A 8 -15.42 -6.04 -14.68
N ASN A 9 -15.91 -4.91 -15.18
CA ASN A 9 -16.20 -4.73 -16.60
C ASN A 9 -15.39 -3.62 -17.28
N ALA A 10 -14.73 -2.73 -16.55
CA ALA A 10 -13.89 -1.69 -17.12
C ALA A 10 -12.43 -2.15 -17.23
N GLU A 11 -11.73 -1.63 -18.24
CA GLU A 11 -10.29 -1.87 -18.40
C GLU A 11 -9.43 -1.10 -17.39
N MET A 12 -10.03 -0.16 -16.63
CA MET A 12 -9.35 0.73 -15.69
C MET A 12 -9.57 0.27 -14.23
N ASP A 13 -8.50 0.26 -13.45
CA ASP A 13 -8.59 -0.02 -12.01
C ASP A 13 -9.31 1.15 -11.27
N PRO A 14 -10.41 0.89 -10.52
CA PRO A 14 -11.11 1.91 -9.75
C PRO A 14 -10.24 2.75 -8.81
N LEU A 15 -9.10 2.23 -8.37
CA LEU A 15 -8.15 2.98 -7.52
C LEU A 15 -7.57 4.21 -8.22
N VAL A 16 -7.55 4.26 -9.55
CA VAL A 16 -7.15 5.46 -10.31
C VAL A 16 -8.14 6.59 -10.02
N ILE A 17 -9.44 6.30 -10.05
CA ILE A 17 -10.50 7.25 -9.71
C ILE A 17 -10.34 7.74 -8.27
N ILE A 18 -10.12 6.83 -7.33
CA ILE A 18 -9.99 7.18 -5.91
C ILE A 18 -8.73 8.03 -5.64
N LYS A 19 -7.66 7.79 -6.36
CA LYS A 19 -6.43 8.60 -6.26
C LYS A 19 -6.69 10.07 -6.60
N GLU A 20 -7.48 10.34 -7.64
CA GLU A 20 -7.77 11.68 -8.14
C GLU A 20 -8.92 12.35 -7.38
N TYR A 21 -10.03 11.64 -7.20
CA TYR A 21 -11.29 12.18 -6.68
C TYR A 21 -11.56 11.82 -5.22
N LYS A 22 -10.72 11.03 -4.56
CA LYS A 22 -10.80 10.55 -3.17
C LYS A 22 -11.91 9.52 -2.92
N THR A 23 -13.07 9.66 -3.58
CA THR A 23 -14.20 8.74 -3.47
C THR A 23 -14.90 8.59 -4.81
N TYR A 24 -15.63 7.48 -4.98
CA TYR A 24 -16.46 7.29 -6.17
C TYR A 24 -17.59 8.34 -6.26
N TYR A 25 -18.21 8.70 -5.15
CA TYR A 25 -19.29 9.70 -5.18
C TYR A 25 -18.79 11.08 -5.66
N SER A 26 -17.59 11.49 -5.24
CA SER A 26 -16.99 12.76 -5.69
C SER A 26 -16.70 12.75 -7.21
N PHE A 27 -16.25 11.61 -7.72
CA PHE A 27 -16.06 11.41 -9.15
C PHE A 27 -17.40 11.52 -9.90
N ALA A 28 -18.42 10.78 -9.45
CA ALA A 28 -19.72 10.75 -10.09
C ALA A 28 -20.39 12.15 -10.12
N GLU A 29 -20.37 12.89 -9.01
CA GLU A 29 -20.88 14.25 -8.92
C GLU A 29 -20.14 15.21 -9.86
N GLN A 30 -18.84 15.05 -10.05
CA GLN A 30 -18.07 15.88 -10.98
C GLN A 30 -18.37 15.55 -12.45
N MET A 31 -18.59 14.27 -12.79
CA MET A 31 -18.97 13.86 -14.14
C MET A 31 -20.36 14.38 -14.53
N GLU A 32 -21.30 14.44 -13.61
CA GLU A 32 -22.65 15.01 -13.80
C GLU A 32 -22.69 16.55 -13.66
N LYS A 33 -21.56 17.23 -13.90
CA LYS A 33 -21.45 18.70 -13.89
C LYS A 33 -21.81 19.35 -12.55
N ASN A 34 -21.37 18.74 -11.47
CA ASN A 34 -21.61 19.18 -10.09
C ASN A 34 -23.08 19.11 -9.65
N GLU A 35 -23.91 18.30 -10.27
CA GLU A 35 -25.20 17.96 -9.69
C GLU A 35 -25.00 17.14 -8.42
N GLN A 36 -25.74 17.47 -7.37
CA GLN A 36 -25.68 16.70 -6.12
C GLN A 36 -26.47 15.39 -6.31
N LEU A 37 -25.77 14.33 -6.73
CA LEU A 37 -26.34 12.99 -6.94
C LEU A 37 -26.63 12.28 -5.62
N PHE A 38 -25.82 12.53 -4.60
CA PHE A 38 -25.87 11.85 -3.31
C PHE A 38 -26.12 12.86 -2.17
N ARG A 39 -27.04 12.54 -1.29
CA ARG A 39 -27.36 13.39 -0.12
C ARG A 39 -26.55 12.98 1.11
N LEU A 40 -25.23 13.07 1.04
CA LEU A 40 -24.34 12.65 2.10
C LEU A 40 -24.02 13.80 3.07
N SER A 41 -24.08 13.55 4.36
CA SER A 41 -23.56 14.44 5.40
C SER A 41 -22.02 14.52 5.36
N GLU A 42 -21.43 15.55 5.95
CA GLU A 42 -19.97 15.68 6.02
C GLU A 42 -19.29 14.51 6.75
N GLN A 43 -19.96 13.95 7.76
CA GLN A 43 -19.44 12.79 8.48
C GLN A 43 -19.48 11.51 7.62
N GLU A 44 -20.51 11.31 6.82
CA GLU A 44 -20.61 10.21 5.86
C GLU A 44 -19.53 10.35 4.78
N LYS A 45 -19.36 11.54 4.19
CA LYS A 45 -18.29 11.81 3.22
C LYS A 45 -16.90 11.54 3.80
N THR A 46 -16.64 12.01 5.02
CA THR A 46 -15.36 11.76 5.70
C THR A 46 -15.12 10.28 5.93
N THR A 47 -16.17 9.53 6.32
CA THR A 47 -16.07 8.08 6.51
C THR A 47 -15.77 7.35 5.19
N LEU A 48 -16.47 7.69 4.10
CA LEU A 48 -16.24 7.09 2.79
C LEU A 48 -14.84 7.41 2.26
N GLU A 49 -14.35 8.64 2.42
CA GLU A 49 -12.98 9.00 2.04
C GLU A 49 -11.94 8.17 2.82
N TYR A 50 -12.14 8.03 4.12
CA TYR A 50 -11.27 7.20 4.97
C TYR A 50 -11.23 5.74 4.52
N LEU A 51 -12.39 5.12 4.33
CA LEU A 51 -12.50 3.73 3.90
C LEU A 51 -11.90 3.54 2.51
N SER A 52 -12.21 4.42 1.56
CA SER A 52 -11.65 4.37 0.21
C SER A 52 -10.13 4.45 0.20
N LYS A 53 -9.56 5.33 1.04
CA LYS A 53 -8.12 5.53 1.12
C LYS A 53 -7.39 4.40 1.85
N THR A 54 -8.04 3.75 2.82
CA THR A 54 -7.37 2.86 3.75
C THR A 54 -7.56 1.39 3.40
N ILE A 55 -8.74 0.97 2.95
CA ILE A 55 -9.07 -0.45 2.80
C ILE A 55 -9.53 -0.86 1.39
N LEU A 56 -9.90 0.09 0.52
CA LEU A 56 -10.39 -0.24 -0.83
C LEU A 56 -9.31 -0.92 -1.70
N SER A 57 -8.03 -0.74 -1.39
CA SER A 57 -6.95 -1.47 -2.07
C SER A 57 -7.13 -2.98 -2.02
N GLY A 58 -7.82 -3.49 -1.00
CA GLY A 58 -8.15 -4.91 -0.87
C GLY A 58 -6.95 -5.81 -0.64
N VAL A 59 -5.84 -5.29 -0.09
CA VAL A 59 -4.61 -6.08 0.12
C VAL A 59 -4.78 -7.18 1.18
N ARG A 60 -5.78 -7.06 2.04
CA ARG A 60 -6.19 -8.08 3.02
C ARG A 60 -7.69 -7.99 3.28
N PRO A 61 -8.34 -9.08 3.71
CA PRO A 61 -9.79 -9.10 3.94
C PRO A 61 -10.21 -8.64 5.34
N ASP A 62 -9.30 -8.39 6.25
CA ASP A 62 -9.54 -8.22 7.69
C ASP A 62 -10.65 -7.18 8.00
N GLU A 63 -10.42 -5.93 7.63
CA GLU A 63 -11.37 -4.82 7.84
C GLU A 63 -12.62 -4.96 6.97
N LEU A 64 -12.43 -5.44 5.74
CA LEU A 64 -13.50 -5.58 4.75
C LEU A 64 -14.53 -6.62 5.20
N GLU A 65 -14.08 -7.75 5.76
CA GLU A 65 -14.98 -8.79 6.24
C GLU A 65 -15.76 -8.37 7.49
N ILE A 66 -15.11 -7.62 8.42
CA ILE A 66 -15.81 -7.02 9.55
C ILE A 66 -16.92 -6.08 9.06
N LEU A 67 -16.62 -5.21 8.09
CA LEU A 67 -17.63 -4.31 7.52
C LEU A 67 -18.73 -5.06 6.77
N ARG A 68 -18.39 -6.11 6.02
CA ARG A 68 -19.38 -6.94 5.31
C ARG A 68 -20.37 -7.55 6.30
N LEU A 69 -19.88 -8.14 7.38
CA LEU A 69 -20.75 -8.68 8.43
C LEU A 69 -21.58 -7.59 9.10
N PHE A 70 -21.03 -6.40 9.28
CA PHE A 70 -21.75 -5.26 9.82
C PHE A 70 -22.79 -4.64 8.88
N LEU A 71 -22.74 -4.88 7.59
CA LEU A 71 -23.86 -4.51 6.71
C LEU A 71 -25.11 -5.35 7.00
N GLU A 72 -24.94 -6.57 7.52
CA GLU A 72 -26.03 -7.49 7.79
C GLU A 72 -26.45 -7.52 9.28
N LYS A 73 -25.50 -7.31 10.21
CA LYS A 73 -25.68 -7.51 11.65
C LYS A 73 -25.21 -6.29 12.46
N ASN A 74 -25.89 -6.02 13.58
CA ASN A 74 -25.45 -4.96 14.51
C ASN A 74 -24.31 -5.39 15.43
N GLN A 75 -24.19 -6.70 15.66
CA GLN A 75 -23.20 -7.31 16.54
C GLN A 75 -22.67 -8.59 15.90
N ILE A 76 -21.37 -8.83 16.02
CA ILE A 76 -20.67 -10.01 15.53
C ILE A 76 -19.65 -10.46 16.58
N THR A 77 -19.23 -11.73 16.50
CA THR A 77 -18.16 -12.28 17.35
C THR A 77 -16.87 -12.43 16.56
N TYR A 78 -15.75 -12.52 17.26
CA TYR A 78 -14.44 -12.85 16.63
C TYR A 78 -14.51 -14.20 15.91
N SER A 79 -15.24 -15.19 16.47
CA SER A 79 -15.43 -16.50 15.83
C SER A 79 -16.12 -16.35 14.48
N GLU A 80 -17.19 -15.55 14.39
CA GLU A 80 -17.88 -15.31 13.11
C GLU A 80 -16.94 -14.67 12.07
N VAL A 81 -16.07 -13.76 12.46
CA VAL A 81 -15.06 -13.16 11.55
C VAL A 81 -14.05 -14.22 11.10
N ILE A 82 -13.53 -15.03 12.04
CA ILE A 82 -12.56 -16.10 11.76
C ILE A 82 -13.15 -17.13 10.80
N ASP A 83 -14.34 -17.63 11.13
CA ASP A 83 -15.01 -18.67 10.34
C ASP A 83 -15.34 -18.15 8.94
N SER A 84 -15.86 -16.93 8.83
CA SER A 84 -16.18 -16.30 7.54
C SER A 84 -14.95 -16.07 6.67
N CYS A 85 -13.84 -15.56 7.24
CA CYS A 85 -12.59 -15.40 6.51
C CYS A 85 -12.06 -16.74 5.98
N LYS A 86 -12.14 -17.79 6.79
CA LYS A 86 -11.69 -19.13 6.42
C LYS A 86 -12.56 -19.75 5.34
N GLU A 87 -13.89 -19.70 5.50
CA GLU A 87 -14.84 -20.31 4.57
C GLU A 87 -14.85 -19.61 3.20
N ARG A 88 -14.81 -18.28 3.19
CA ARG A 88 -14.95 -17.51 1.95
C ARG A 88 -13.65 -17.34 1.18
N TYR A 89 -12.52 -17.21 1.88
CA TYR A 89 -11.24 -16.82 1.28
C TYR A 89 -10.11 -17.82 1.55
N GLY A 90 -10.33 -18.84 2.38
CA GLY A 90 -9.24 -19.70 2.85
C GLY A 90 -8.18 -18.92 3.67
N TYR A 91 -8.58 -17.78 4.23
CA TYR A 91 -7.69 -16.85 4.94
C TYR A 91 -7.77 -17.07 6.45
N GLU A 92 -6.62 -17.31 7.07
CA GLU A 92 -6.52 -17.47 8.53
C GLU A 92 -6.26 -16.12 9.20
N ILE A 93 -7.26 -15.62 9.92
CA ILE A 93 -7.16 -14.42 10.73
C ILE A 93 -7.08 -14.80 12.21
N THR A 94 -6.17 -14.16 12.96
CA THR A 94 -6.04 -14.33 14.42
C THR A 94 -6.81 -13.24 15.17
N THR A 95 -7.09 -13.48 16.44
CA THR A 95 -7.72 -12.46 17.32
C THR A 95 -6.91 -11.17 17.35
N GLN A 96 -5.58 -11.24 17.40
CA GLN A 96 -4.71 -10.07 17.33
C GLN A 96 -4.88 -9.28 16.02
N LYS A 97 -5.03 -9.94 14.90
CA LYS A 97 -5.30 -9.25 13.63
C LYS A 97 -6.68 -8.59 13.62
N ILE A 98 -7.68 -9.21 14.26
CA ILE A 98 -9.01 -8.60 14.43
C ILE A 98 -8.90 -7.32 15.26
N ASP A 99 -8.14 -7.34 16.37
CA ASP A 99 -7.90 -6.14 17.19
C ASP A 99 -7.27 -5.01 16.37
N LEU A 100 -6.25 -5.32 15.57
CA LEU A 100 -5.60 -4.36 14.68
C LEU A 100 -6.57 -3.82 13.60
N ALA A 101 -7.40 -4.68 13.02
CA ALA A 101 -8.44 -4.27 12.07
C ALA A 101 -9.48 -3.35 12.74
N CYS A 102 -9.84 -3.61 13.98
CA CYS A 102 -10.70 -2.73 14.76
C CYS A 102 -10.07 -1.34 14.97
N ASP A 103 -8.78 -1.26 15.25
CA ASP A 103 -8.08 0.02 15.38
C ASP A 103 -7.99 0.77 14.06
N VAL A 104 -7.84 0.06 12.92
CA VAL A 104 -7.99 0.66 11.58
C VAL A 104 -9.39 1.25 11.42
N LEU A 105 -10.45 0.49 11.70
CA LEU A 105 -11.85 0.92 11.56
C LEU A 105 -12.27 2.01 12.57
N LYS A 106 -11.44 2.28 13.58
CA LYS A 106 -11.60 3.41 14.53
C LYS A 106 -10.75 4.63 14.17
N GLY A 107 -10.12 4.66 12.99
CA GLY A 107 -9.27 5.76 12.56
C GLY A 107 -7.93 5.87 13.29
N LYS A 108 -7.57 4.92 14.16
CA LYS A 108 -6.33 4.97 14.96
C LYS A 108 -5.08 4.64 14.16
N PHE A 109 -5.23 4.03 13.01
CA PHE A 109 -4.13 3.62 12.15
C PHE A 109 -3.36 4.81 11.57
N VAL A 110 -4.02 5.93 11.32
CA VAL A 110 -3.45 7.10 10.66
C VAL A 110 -2.50 7.87 11.59
N THR A 111 -1.30 8.19 11.10
CA THR A 111 -0.27 8.89 11.89
C THR A 111 0.02 10.32 11.42
N ASN A 112 -0.22 10.62 10.15
CA ASN A 112 -0.05 11.97 9.60
C ASN A 112 -0.97 12.97 10.34
N SER A 113 -0.44 14.11 10.79
CA SER A 113 -1.18 15.07 11.63
C SER A 113 -2.46 15.58 10.95
N THR A 114 -2.39 15.96 9.68
CA THR A 114 -3.55 16.45 8.91
C THR A 114 -4.62 15.38 8.73
N GLU A 115 -4.21 14.14 8.43
CA GLU A 115 -5.15 13.02 8.31
C GLU A 115 -5.74 12.65 9.67
N ARG A 116 -4.96 12.67 10.75
CA ARG A 116 -5.46 12.41 12.11
C ARG A 116 -6.51 13.43 12.50
N GLU A 117 -6.27 14.71 12.24
CA GLU A 117 -7.25 15.78 12.51
C GLU A 117 -8.54 15.56 11.72
N LYS A 118 -8.43 15.16 10.44
CA LYS A 118 -9.58 14.89 9.58
C LYS A 118 -10.36 13.65 10.00
N PHE A 119 -9.66 12.56 10.34
CA PHE A 119 -10.26 11.24 10.55
C PHE A 119 -10.36 10.82 12.02
N TYR A 120 -10.10 11.71 12.98
CA TYR A 120 -10.15 11.35 14.42
C TYR A 120 -11.54 10.93 14.90
N GLN A 121 -12.59 11.31 14.18
CA GLN A 121 -13.98 10.95 14.48
C GLN A 121 -14.48 9.73 13.72
N ILE A 122 -13.61 9.05 12.98
CA ILE A 122 -13.98 7.78 12.40
C ILE A 122 -14.16 6.78 13.54
N ASP A 123 -15.40 6.40 13.73
CA ASP A 123 -15.78 5.45 14.77
C ASP A 123 -16.94 4.61 14.22
N ILE A 124 -16.65 3.35 13.98
CA ILE A 124 -17.56 2.41 13.32
C ILE A 124 -18.06 1.37 14.30
N LEU A 125 -17.20 0.97 15.24
CA LEU A 125 -17.44 -0.15 16.13
C LEU A 125 -16.86 0.07 17.53
N GLU A 126 -17.40 -0.68 18.48
CA GLU A 126 -16.83 -0.89 19.80
C GLU A 126 -16.61 -2.40 20.04
N ALA A 127 -15.59 -2.74 20.83
CA ALA A 127 -15.35 -4.08 21.33
C ALA A 127 -15.77 -4.15 22.82
N ASP A 128 -16.49 -5.20 23.19
CA ASP A 128 -17.01 -5.33 24.57
C ASP A 128 -16.08 -6.10 25.53
N GLY A 129 -14.89 -6.47 25.07
CA GLY A 129 -13.92 -7.23 25.86
C GLY A 129 -14.20 -8.74 25.99
N GLU A 130 -15.30 -9.24 25.41
CA GLU A 130 -15.69 -10.66 25.36
C GLU A 130 -15.58 -11.25 23.93
N ASN A 131 -14.63 -10.75 23.14
CA ASN A 131 -14.46 -11.13 21.74
C ASN A 131 -15.73 -10.87 20.89
N ARG A 132 -16.47 -9.83 21.23
CA ARG A 132 -17.61 -9.33 20.45
C ARG A 132 -17.36 -7.92 19.97
N LEU A 133 -17.82 -7.65 18.76
CA LEU A 133 -17.79 -6.36 18.11
C LEU A 133 -19.22 -5.89 17.87
N LYS A 134 -19.46 -4.63 18.13
CA LYS A 134 -20.76 -4.01 17.95
C LYS A 134 -20.63 -2.71 17.17
N ARG A 135 -21.55 -2.47 16.23
CA ARG A 135 -21.64 -1.15 15.59
C ARG A 135 -22.01 -0.10 16.63
N ILE A 136 -21.35 1.04 16.61
CA ILE A 136 -21.78 2.19 17.41
C ILE A 136 -23.10 2.76 16.87
N LEU A 137 -23.84 3.45 17.72
CA LEU A 137 -25.16 3.99 17.36
C LEU A 137 -25.09 4.95 16.17
N SER A 138 -24.16 5.90 16.18
CA SER A 138 -23.99 6.88 15.11
C SER A 138 -23.66 6.25 13.74
N TYR A 139 -22.91 5.14 13.71
CA TYR A 139 -22.66 4.41 12.48
C TYR A 139 -23.88 3.63 12.02
N THR A 140 -24.65 3.05 12.96
CA THR A 140 -25.91 2.37 12.66
C THR A 140 -26.93 3.34 12.05
N GLU A 141 -27.04 4.56 12.58
CA GLU A 141 -27.88 5.61 12.04
C GLU A 141 -27.46 6.04 10.64
N ARG A 142 -26.15 6.19 10.38
CA ARG A 142 -25.64 6.47 9.03
C ARG A 142 -25.93 5.35 8.03
N LEU A 143 -25.82 4.08 8.44
CA LEU A 143 -26.18 2.94 7.57
C LEU A 143 -27.67 2.87 7.25
N ALA A 144 -28.54 3.52 8.00
CA ALA A 144 -29.95 3.65 7.63
C ALA A 144 -30.15 4.62 6.45
N HIS A 145 -29.17 5.45 6.14
CA HIS A 145 -29.18 6.32 4.97
C HIS A 145 -28.73 5.52 3.74
N LYS A 146 -29.65 5.36 2.79
CA LYS A 146 -29.44 4.47 1.64
C LYS A 146 -28.20 4.82 0.83
N ASP A 147 -27.99 6.10 0.52
CA ASP A 147 -26.84 6.51 -0.31
C ASP A 147 -25.51 6.17 0.37
N PHE A 148 -25.42 6.36 1.68
CA PHE A 148 -24.23 5.98 2.44
C PHE A 148 -24.05 4.46 2.51
N TYR A 149 -25.12 3.71 2.76
CA TYR A 149 -25.10 2.25 2.78
C TYR A 149 -24.59 1.67 1.46
N ASP A 150 -25.15 2.14 0.34
CA ASP A 150 -24.78 1.68 -1.01
C ASP A 150 -23.28 1.94 -1.29
N GLN A 151 -22.75 3.10 -0.89
CA GLN A 151 -21.33 3.42 -1.06
C GLN A 151 -20.41 2.56 -0.18
N VAL A 152 -20.79 2.29 1.08
CA VAL A 152 -20.04 1.37 1.94
C VAL A 152 -20.06 -0.04 1.37
N GLN A 153 -21.23 -0.51 0.90
CA GLN A 153 -21.37 -1.81 0.27
C GLN A 153 -20.47 -1.95 -0.97
N ASP A 154 -20.39 -0.90 -1.80
CA ASP A 154 -19.52 -0.86 -2.97
C ASP A 154 -18.04 -0.95 -2.59
N ILE A 155 -17.60 -0.18 -1.59
CA ILE A 155 -16.21 -0.22 -1.10
C ILE A 155 -15.85 -1.64 -0.62
N VAL A 156 -16.72 -2.24 0.17
CA VAL A 156 -16.52 -3.60 0.69
C VAL A 156 -16.47 -4.62 -0.44
N ALA A 157 -17.42 -4.57 -1.37
CA ALA A 157 -17.50 -5.51 -2.48
C ALA A 157 -16.28 -5.45 -3.39
N VAL A 158 -15.86 -4.24 -3.79
CA VAL A 158 -14.66 -4.04 -4.62
C VAL A 158 -13.39 -4.44 -3.89
N GLY A 159 -13.24 -4.05 -2.61
CA GLY A 159 -12.07 -4.43 -1.82
C GLY A 159 -11.91 -5.95 -1.71
N LEU A 160 -13.02 -6.67 -1.45
CA LEU A 160 -13.00 -8.14 -1.37
C LEU A 160 -12.78 -8.81 -2.73
N ALA A 161 -13.35 -8.29 -3.82
CA ALA A 161 -13.08 -8.78 -5.16
C ALA A 161 -11.61 -8.61 -5.52
N ARG A 162 -11.01 -7.43 -5.25
CA ARG A 162 -9.58 -7.18 -5.47
C ARG A 162 -8.70 -8.11 -4.64
N TYR A 163 -9.09 -8.37 -3.37
CA TYR A 163 -8.37 -9.35 -2.56
C TYR A 163 -8.31 -10.71 -3.22
N GLN A 164 -9.47 -11.24 -3.64
CA GLN A 164 -9.55 -12.55 -4.27
C GLN A 164 -8.78 -12.62 -5.60
N ASP A 165 -8.86 -11.60 -6.41
CA ASP A 165 -8.22 -11.57 -7.72
C ASP A 165 -6.70 -11.42 -7.64
N LYS A 166 -6.21 -10.54 -6.76
CA LYS A 166 -4.82 -10.08 -6.78
C LYS A 166 -3.99 -10.53 -5.58
N TYR A 167 -4.60 -10.63 -4.38
CA TYR A 167 -3.84 -10.70 -3.13
C TYR A 167 -4.03 -11.99 -2.33
N ALA A 168 -4.96 -12.86 -2.74
CA ALA A 168 -5.28 -14.09 -2.00
C ALA A 168 -4.18 -15.18 -2.05
N LYS A 169 -3.20 -15.07 -2.96
CA LYS A 169 -2.16 -16.08 -3.16
C LYS A 169 -0.77 -15.47 -2.91
N PRO A 170 -0.35 -15.33 -1.66
CA PRO A 170 0.94 -14.76 -1.33
C PRO A 170 2.10 -15.57 -1.93
N TYR A 171 3.23 -14.88 -2.13
CA TYR A 171 4.44 -15.41 -2.75
C TYR A 171 4.94 -16.70 -2.09
N ARG A 172 4.92 -16.75 -0.76
CA ARG A 172 5.27 -17.94 0.05
C ARG A 172 4.72 -17.81 1.47
N ASN A 173 4.73 -18.91 2.21
CA ASN A 173 4.32 -18.91 3.61
C ASN A 173 5.15 -17.91 4.43
N GLY A 174 4.47 -17.10 5.25
CA GLY A 174 5.09 -16.09 6.10
C GLY A 174 5.44 -14.77 5.40
N VAL A 175 5.23 -14.66 4.08
CA VAL A 175 5.38 -13.42 3.31
C VAL A 175 4.00 -12.99 2.82
N PRO A 176 3.44 -11.86 3.29
CA PRO A 176 2.06 -11.48 2.97
C PRO A 176 1.89 -10.81 1.59
N PHE A 177 2.92 -10.83 0.76
CA PHE A 177 2.94 -10.16 -0.54
C PHE A 177 2.80 -11.14 -1.70
N VAL A 178 2.15 -10.70 -2.78
CA VAL A 178 2.04 -11.43 -4.05
C VAL A 178 3.03 -10.83 -5.04
N LEU A 179 3.84 -11.69 -5.70
CA LEU A 179 4.83 -11.22 -6.69
C LEU A 179 4.16 -10.41 -7.79
N TYR A 180 4.78 -9.26 -8.08
CA TYR A 180 4.43 -8.33 -9.15
C TYR A 180 3.08 -7.62 -8.97
N GLU A 181 2.40 -7.82 -7.85
CA GLU A 181 1.27 -6.95 -7.47
C GLU A 181 1.77 -5.63 -6.89
N LYS A 182 0.94 -4.60 -7.00
CA LYS A 182 1.26 -3.24 -6.58
C LYS A 182 0.80 -2.96 -5.15
N TYR A 183 1.67 -2.35 -4.36
CA TYR A 183 1.42 -1.95 -2.98
C TYR A 183 1.84 -0.51 -2.73
N SER A 184 1.02 0.24 -2.03
CA SER A 184 1.46 1.48 -1.39
C SER A 184 2.27 1.17 -0.11
N ARG A 185 3.04 2.13 0.39
CA ARG A 185 3.72 1.98 1.69
C ARG A 185 2.72 1.80 2.84
N ARG A 186 1.53 2.35 2.71
CA ARG A 186 0.41 2.12 3.66
C ARG A 186 -0.05 0.67 3.63
N ASP A 187 -0.20 0.07 2.46
CA ASP A 187 -0.55 -1.34 2.32
C ASP A 187 0.49 -2.25 2.97
N VAL A 188 1.79 -1.92 2.81
CA VAL A 188 2.86 -2.65 3.50
C VAL A 188 2.73 -2.52 5.03
N SER A 189 2.41 -1.34 5.55
CA SER A 189 2.17 -1.14 6.99
C SER A 189 0.99 -1.97 7.50
N LEU A 190 -0.10 -2.06 6.73
CA LEU A 190 -1.27 -2.90 7.04
C LEU A 190 -0.91 -4.38 7.06
N LEU A 191 -0.28 -4.88 5.99
CA LEU A 191 0.07 -6.29 5.84
C LEU A 191 1.09 -6.77 6.86
N MET A 192 2.02 -5.89 7.26
CA MET A 192 3.01 -6.18 8.30
C MET A 192 2.47 -6.00 9.71
N ASN A 193 1.17 -5.72 9.87
CA ASN A 193 0.52 -5.52 11.17
C ASN A 193 1.25 -4.49 12.05
N ALA A 194 1.72 -3.40 11.46
CA ALA A 194 2.48 -2.37 12.16
C ALA A 194 1.67 -1.59 13.21
N GLY A 195 0.36 -1.77 13.26
CA GLY A 195 -0.57 -1.07 14.16
C GLY A 195 -0.74 0.42 13.84
N LYS A 196 0.05 0.96 12.92
CA LYS A 196 0.01 2.36 12.48
C LYS A 196 0.53 2.50 11.05
N ASP A 197 0.09 3.57 10.37
CA ASP A 197 0.58 3.93 9.04
C ASP A 197 2.01 4.48 9.13
N LEU A 198 2.96 3.76 8.59
CA LEU A 198 4.37 4.13 8.52
C LEU A 198 4.77 4.73 7.16
N SER A 199 3.82 4.95 6.25
CA SER A 199 4.10 5.39 4.87
C SER A 199 4.96 6.66 4.79
N SER A 200 4.81 7.58 5.75
CA SER A 200 5.59 8.82 5.83
C SER A 200 7.05 8.63 6.27
N THR A 201 7.42 7.46 6.77
CA THR A 201 8.77 7.13 7.24
C THR A 201 9.45 6.04 6.42
N MET A 202 8.72 5.39 5.51
CA MET A 202 9.21 4.31 4.66
C MET A 202 9.85 4.84 3.36
N TYR A 203 10.92 5.62 3.49
CA TYR A 203 11.67 6.14 2.33
C TYR A 203 13.00 5.40 2.16
N GLY A 204 13.24 4.90 0.93
CA GLY A 204 14.43 4.14 0.61
C GLY A 204 14.43 2.78 1.33
N MET A 205 14.92 2.74 2.57
CA MET A 205 14.97 1.53 3.38
C MET A 205 14.18 1.69 4.69
N SER A 206 13.41 0.67 5.05
CA SER A 206 12.69 0.54 6.32
C SER A 206 12.79 -0.86 6.88
N GLN A 207 12.78 -1.00 8.21
CA GLN A 207 12.78 -2.28 8.90
C GLN A 207 11.54 -2.41 9.80
N LEU A 208 10.88 -3.55 9.73
CA LEU A 208 9.79 -3.96 10.63
C LEU A 208 10.06 -5.39 11.10
N GLY A 209 10.43 -5.55 12.37
CA GLY A 209 10.81 -6.85 12.92
C GLY A 209 11.99 -7.45 12.15
N ASP A 210 11.80 -8.67 11.66
CA ASP A 210 12.80 -9.45 10.91
C ASP A 210 12.76 -9.18 9.39
N ASP A 211 12.07 -8.13 8.96
CA ASP A 211 11.90 -7.76 7.57
C ASP A 211 12.49 -6.38 7.27
N VAL A 212 13.26 -6.30 6.19
CA VAL A 212 13.74 -5.04 5.60
C VAL A 212 13.06 -4.84 4.25
N PHE A 213 12.60 -3.63 4.02
CA PHE A 213 11.91 -3.18 2.80
C PHE A 213 12.75 -2.12 2.11
N ILE A 214 13.09 -2.35 0.85
CA ILE A 214 13.77 -1.39 -0.02
C ILE A 214 12.75 -0.88 -1.04
N PHE A 215 12.49 0.43 -1.04
CA PHE A 215 11.58 1.10 -1.97
C PHE A 215 12.39 1.94 -2.96
N VAL A 216 12.23 1.64 -4.25
CA VAL A 216 12.99 2.26 -5.32
C VAL A 216 12.06 2.87 -6.37
N THR A 217 12.36 4.09 -6.80
CA THR A 217 11.82 4.68 -8.03
C THR A 217 12.84 4.51 -9.14
N TYR A 218 12.47 3.81 -10.21
CA TYR A 218 13.37 3.44 -11.30
C TYR A 218 13.80 4.65 -12.14
N HIS A 219 12.85 5.51 -12.54
CA HIS A 219 13.10 6.78 -13.21
C HIS A 219 12.68 7.91 -12.28
N LYS A 220 13.63 8.46 -11.54
CA LYS A 220 13.39 9.63 -10.68
C LYS A 220 13.14 10.85 -11.56
N GLU A 221 12.16 11.69 -11.21
CA GLU A 221 12.03 13.01 -11.81
C GLU A 221 13.25 13.83 -11.40
N GLU A 222 13.97 14.37 -12.38
CA GLU A 222 15.14 15.16 -12.13
C GLU A 222 14.73 16.45 -11.41
N ASN A 223 15.22 16.65 -10.19
CA ASN A 223 15.39 18.00 -9.70
C ASN A 223 16.44 18.66 -10.61
N THR A 224 16.07 19.73 -11.27
CA THR A 224 16.78 20.42 -12.36
C THR A 224 18.17 20.97 -12.00
N ASP A 225 18.67 20.70 -10.78
CA ASP A 225 19.90 21.25 -10.24
C ASP A 225 21.00 20.22 -9.95
N GLU A 226 20.83 18.94 -10.29
CA GLU A 226 21.90 17.94 -10.13
C GLU A 226 22.58 17.67 -11.48
N GLU A 227 23.86 18.03 -11.61
CA GLU A 227 24.71 17.60 -12.73
C GLU A 227 24.72 16.06 -12.80
N LYS A 228 24.24 15.52 -13.92
CA LYS A 228 24.27 14.09 -14.21
C LYS A 228 25.72 13.64 -14.29
N GLU A 229 26.13 12.72 -13.45
CA GLU A 229 27.33 11.91 -13.74
C GLU A 229 26.97 10.93 -14.86
N TYR A 230 27.67 11.05 -15.98
CA TYR A 230 27.55 10.14 -17.10
C TYR A 230 28.77 9.21 -17.10
N VAL A 231 28.53 7.91 -17.12
CA VAL A 231 29.54 6.89 -17.40
C VAL A 231 29.29 6.36 -18.79
N ASP A 232 30.29 6.48 -19.69
CA ASP A 232 30.18 6.07 -21.11
C ASP A 232 28.97 6.64 -21.87
N GLY A 233 28.58 7.90 -21.57
CA GLY A 233 27.49 8.61 -22.26
C GLY A 233 26.09 8.15 -21.88
N LYS A 234 25.94 7.31 -20.84
CA LYS A 234 24.66 6.93 -20.23
C LYS A 234 24.55 7.55 -18.84
N PRO A 235 23.33 8.01 -18.42
CA PRO A 235 23.14 8.47 -17.06
C PRO A 235 23.47 7.31 -16.10
N ASP A 236 24.26 7.59 -15.05
CA ASP A 236 24.56 6.63 -13.99
C ASP A 236 23.29 6.45 -13.13
N TYR A 237 22.39 5.56 -13.55
CA TYR A 237 21.24 5.16 -12.77
C TYR A 237 21.75 4.20 -11.68
N ALA A 238 21.83 4.73 -10.48
CA ALA A 238 22.34 4.00 -9.33
C ALA A 238 21.46 2.81 -8.90
N ASP A 239 20.17 2.83 -9.28
CA ASP A 239 19.17 1.83 -8.89
C ASP A 239 18.57 1.18 -10.13
N GLU A 240 19.11 0.03 -10.57
CA GLU A 240 18.67 -0.62 -11.81
C GLU A 240 18.79 -2.15 -11.78
N PHE A 241 17.97 -2.82 -12.58
CA PHE A 241 18.17 -4.23 -12.92
C PHE A 241 19.28 -4.35 -13.98
N VAL A 242 20.33 -5.10 -13.64
CA VAL A 242 21.40 -5.48 -14.59
C VAL A 242 20.87 -6.54 -15.55
N ASP A 243 20.14 -7.50 -14.99
CA ASP A 243 19.43 -8.58 -15.67
C ASP A 243 18.18 -8.94 -14.86
N ASN A 244 17.53 -10.03 -15.16
CA ASN A 244 16.31 -10.44 -14.46
C ASN A 244 16.53 -11.01 -13.05
N VAL A 245 17.77 -11.10 -12.58
CA VAL A 245 18.12 -11.65 -11.26
C VAL A 245 18.93 -10.67 -10.43
N ILE A 246 19.72 -9.80 -11.05
CA ILE A 246 20.65 -8.89 -10.37
C ILE A 246 20.10 -7.47 -10.39
N PHE A 247 19.99 -6.86 -9.21
CA PHE A 247 19.62 -5.47 -9.01
C PHE A 247 20.77 -4.70 -8.35
N ARG A 248 21.15 -3.55 -8.90
CA ARG A 248 22.06 -2.60 -8.27
C ARG A 248 21.27 -1.61 -7.45
N TRP A 249 21.80 -1.27 -6.28
CA TRP A 249 21.19 -0.30 -5.39
C TRP A 249 22.24 0.55 -4.69
N ASP A 250 21.99 1.86 -4.64
CA ASP A 250 22.78 2.82 -3.88
C ASP A 250 22.04 3.23 -2.60
N SER A 251 22.74 3.22 -1.48
CA SER A 251 22.19 3.75 -0.23
C SER A 251 21.95 5.26 -0.32
N GLN A 252 21.19 5.79 0.62
CA GLN A 252 21.16 7.23 0.84
C GLN A 252 22.56 7.78 1.14
N ILE A 253 22.76 9.06 0.85
CA ILE A 253 24.01 9.80 1.17
C ILE A 253 24.25 9.79 2.69
N ASP A 254 25.52 9.87 3.11
CA ASP A 254 25.98 9.79 4.50
C ASP A 254 25.72 8.41 5.17
N LYS A 255 25.76 7.33 4.38
CA LYS A 255 25.69 5.95 4.90
C LYS A 255 27.04 5.26 4.72
N LYS A 256 27.53 4.66 5.80
CA LYS A 256 28.74 3.82 5.82
C LYS A 256 28.38 2.35 5.95
N LEU A 257 29.25 1.50 5.46
CA LEU A 257 29.02 0.04 5.43
C LEU A 257 28.93 -0.55 6.85
N ASP A 258 29.71 -0.02 7.79
CA ASP A 258 29.73 -0.41 9.21
C ASP A 258 28.68 0.31 10.05
N GLY A 259 27.83 1.15 9.43
CA GLY A 259 26.81 1.92 10.13
C GLY A 259 25.51 1.13 10.38
N ALA A 260 24.75 1.55 11.40
CA ALA A 260 23.49 0.94 11.80
C ALA A 260 22.42 0.86 10.68
N TYR A 261 22.48 1.76 9.70
CA TYR A 261 21.61 1.71 8.54
C TYR A 261 21.92 0.52 7.65
N MET A 262 23.20 0.29 7.35
CA MET A 262 23.64 -0.83 6.51
C MET A 262 23.58 -2.15 7.24
N ASP A 263 23.81 -2.17 8.56
CA ASP A 263 23.63 -3.36 9.40
C ASP A 263 22.21 -3.96 9.23
N LYS A 264 21.17 -3.12 9.17
CA LYS A 264 19.81 -3.56 8.89
C LYS A 264 19.68 -4.24 7.54
N VAL A 265 20.25 -3.66 6.49
CA VAL A 265 20.17 -4.23 5.12
C VAL A 265 20.97 -5.54 5.03
N LEU A 266 22.13 -5.59 5.67
CA LEU A 266 23.03 -6.75 5.55
C LEU A 266 22.57 -7.93 6.43
N ASN A 267 22.15 -7.66 7.67
CA ASN A 267 21.97 -8.67 8.69
C ASN A 267 20.52 -9.03 9.03
N THR A 268 19.52 -8.26 8.55
CA THR A 268 18.11 -8.65 8.73
C THR A 268 17.79 -9.89 7.91
N PRO A 269 17.08 -10.90 8.47
CA PRO A 269 16.85 -12.19 7.80
C PRO A 269 16.11 -12.10 6.47
N ARG A 270 15.03 -11.32 6.40
CA ARG A 270 14.22 -11.20 5.20
C ARG A 270 14.34 -9.80 4.58
N LYS A 271 14.57 -9.74 3.28
CA LYS A 271 14.81 -8.51 2.55
C LYS A 271 13.89 -8.46 1.33
N HIS A 272 13.08 -7.41 1.23
CA HIS A 272 12.04 -7.26 0.23
C HIS A 272 12.31 -6.05 -0.67
N LEU A 273 12.21 -6.25 -1.99
CA LEU A 273 12.37 -5.19 -2.98
C LEU A 273 11.00 -4.76 -3.53
N PHE A 274 10.77 -3.45 -3.47
CA PHE A 274 9.60 -2.78 -4.04
C PHE A 274 10.05 -1.71 -5.03
N VAL A 275 9.55 -1.77 -6.26
CA VAL A 275 9.97 -0.88 -7.35
C VAL A 275 8.77 -0.23 -8.01
N GLN A 276 8.80 1.09 -8.15
CA GLN A 276 7.90 1.83 -9.03
C GLN A 276 8.66 2.40 -10.23
N LYS A 277 7.97 2.62 -11.34
CA LYS A 277 8.62 3.11 -12.56
C LYS A 277 9.00 4.58 -12.45
N THR A 278 8.10 5.43 -11.99
CA THR A 278 8.28 6.88 -11.88
C THR A 278 7.76 7.41 -10.56
N ASP A 279 8.16 8.63 -10.17
CA ASP A 279 7.67 9.31 -8.97
C ASP A 279 6.18 9.68 -9.03
N ALA A 280 5.59 9.74 -10.22
CA ALA A 280 4.15 9.97 -10.40
C ALA A 280 3.29 8.78 -9.91
N GLU A 281 3.88 7.57 -9.83
CA GLU A 281 3.23 6.40 -9.25
C GLU A 281 3.33 6.48 -7.71
N ASN A 282 2.27 6.03 -7.01
CA ASN A 282 2.30 5.95 -5.55
C ASN A 282 2.38 4.50 -5.06
N ASN A 283 2.35 3.55 -5.99
CA ASN A 283 2.34 2.12 -5.73
C ASN A 283 3.56 1.47 -6.37
N PHE A 284 4.14 0.54 -5.63
CA PHE A 284 5.36 -0.17 -5.99
C PHE A 284 5.02 -1.63 -6.32
N PHE A 285 5.57 -2.15 -7.39
CA PHE A 285 5.56 -3.59 -7.65
C PHE A 285 6.38 -4.32 -6.60
N TYR A 286 5.84 -5.35 -5.99
CA TYR A 286 6.62 -6.25 -5.16
C TYR A 286 7.46 -7.18 -6.04
N MET A 287 8.77 -7.02 -5.99
CA MET A 287 9.70 -7.78 -6.83
C MET A 287 10.15 -9.10 -6.19
N GLY A 288 9.80 -9.35 -4.95
CA GLY A 288 10.19 -10.53 -4.18
C GLY A 288 11.28 -10.27 -3.16
N GLU A 289 11.78 -11.36 -2.57
CA GLU A 289 12.90 -11.33 -1.64
C GLU A 289 14.24 -11.38 -2.40
N PHE A 290 15.27 -10.85 -1.76
CA PHE A 290 16.64 -10.83 -2.30
C PHE A 290 17.69 -11.13 -1.25
N ASP A 291 18.87 -11.54 -1.71
CA ASP A 291 20.09 -11.67 -0.92
C ASP A 291 21.11 -10.62 -1.36
N VAL A 292 21.92 -10.13 -0.43
CA VAL A 292 23.03 -9.21 -0.77
C VAL A 292 24.21 -10.02 -1.23
N LEU A 293 24.63 -9.81 -2.51
CA LEU A 293 25.81 -10.48 -3.09
C LEU A 293 27.09 -9.71 -2.78
N GLU A 294 27.04 -8.39 -2.97
CA GLU A 294 28.19 -7.51 -2.85
C GLU A 294 27.76 -6.23 -2.16
N ALA A 295 28.63 -5.68 -1.33
CA ALA A 295 28.47 -4.37 -0.71
C ALA A 295 29.86 -3.71 -0.57
N HIS A 296 29.98 -2.47 -0.99
CA HIS A 296 31.20 -1.67 -0.82
C HIS A 296 30.88 -0.19 -0.62
N GLU A 297 31.81 0.53 -0.01
CA GLU A 297 31.70 1.98 0.14
C GLU A 297 32.17 2.68 -1.13
N ALA A 298 31.52 3.80 -1.42
CA ALA A 298 31.86 4.73 -2.47
C ALA A 298 31.59 6.17 -1.98
N GLU A 299 31.88 7.14 -2.80
CA GLU A 299 31.60 8.55 -2.51
C GLU A 299 30.70 9.13 -3.59
N LYS A 300 29.77 9.98 -3.18
CA LYS A 300 28.88 10.75 -4.07
C LYS A 300 28.82 12.20 -3.62
N LYS A 301 28.79 13.13 -4.56
CA LYS A 301 28.59 14.56 -4.24
C LYS A 301 27.15 14.78 -3.78
N ASN A 302 26.99 15.52 -2.70
CA ASN A 302 25.67 16.02 -2.28
C ASN A 302 25.31 17.29 -3.08
N ASN A 303 24.10 17.83 -2.87
CA ASN A 303 23.58 19.04 -3.54
C ASN A 303 24.44 20.30 -3.31
N ARG A 304 25.46 20.24 -2.43
CA ARG A 304 26.43 21.31 -2.18
C ARG A 304 27.81 21.01 -2.80
N GLY A 305 27.91 19.97 -3.64
CA GLY A 305 29.15 19.55 -4.26
C GLY A 305 30.15 18.86 -3.31
N VAL A 306 29.77 18.55 -2.08
CA VAL A 306 30.64 17.90 -1.08
C VAL A 306 30.54 16.38 -1.23
N LEU A 307 31.69 15.72 -1.35
CA LEU A 307 31.80 14.27 -1.36
C LEU A 307 31.34 13.69 -0.02
N LYS A 308 30.47 12.71 -0.08
CA LYS A 308 29.84 12.02 1.04
C LYS A 308 29.83 10.51 0.82
N PRO A 309 29.99 9.70 1.88
CA PRO A 309 29.96 8.26 1.75
C PRO A 309 28.58 7.78 1.33
N ILE A 310 28.56 6.80 0.44
CA ILE A 310 27.41 5.97 0.08
C ILE A 310 27.85 4.52 0.11
N CYS A 311 26.87 3.60 0.18
CA CYS A 311 27.12 2.18 -0.02
C CYS A 311 26.49 1.72 -1.34
N LYS A 312 27.26 1.07 -2.17
CA LYS A 312 26.80 0.44 -3.42
C LYS A 312 26.64 -1.05 -3.20
N LEU A 313 25.46 -1.58 -3.52
CA LEU A 313 25.15 -2.99 -3.31
C LEU A 313 24.67 -3.64 -4.60
N LYS A 314 24.92 -4.96 -4.68
CA LYS A 314 24.25 -5.84 -5.65
C LYS A 314 23.35 -6.80 -4.90
N PHE A 315 22.09 -6.83 -5.27
CA PHE A 315 21.09 -7.77 -4.79
C PHE A 315 20.92 -8.90 -5.79
N LYS A 316 20.80 -10.12 -5.29
CA LYS A 316 20.35 -11.26 -6.07
C LYS A 316 18.91 -11.59 -5.70
N MET A 317 17.99 -11.42 -6.64
CA MET A 317 16.61 -11.81 -6.46
C MET A 317 16.49 -13.32 -6.26
N GLN A 318 15.70 -13.75 -5.28
CA GLN A 318 15.45 -15.17 -5.03
C GLN A 318 14.53 -15.79 -6.10
N THR A 319 13.77 -14.97 -6.81
CA THR A 319 12.97 -15.34 -7.97
C THR A 319 13.30 -14.40 -9.12
N ALA A 320 13.61 -14.95 -10.29
CA ALA A 320 13.88 -14.14 -11.47
C ALA A 320 12.66 -13.29 -11.85
N VAL A 321 12.91 -12.01 -12.12
CA VAL A 321 11.86 -11.06 -12.50
C VAL A 321 11.32 -11.39 -13.88
N ARG A 322 10.00 -11.26 -14.07
CA ARG A 322 9.35 -11.45 -15.37
C ARG A 322 9.88 -10.45 -16.38
N GLU A 323 10.18 -10.94 -17.59
CA GLU A 323 10.78 -10.12 -18.65
C GLU A 323 9.89 -8.96 -19.12
N ASP A 324 8.56 -9.15 -19.12
CA ASP A 324 7.61 -8.10 -19.51
C ASP A 324 7.64 -6.94 -18.51
N LEU A 325 7.69 -7.24 -17.20
CA LEU A 325 7.80 -6.23 -16.15
C LEU A 325 9.17 -5.54 -16.19
N LEU A 326 10.24 -6.31 -16.42
CA LEU A 326 11.58 -5.75 -16.55
C LEU A 326 11.66 -4.76 -17.73
N ARG A 327 11.13 -5.14 -18.89
CA ARG A 327 11.03 -4.25 -20.07
C ARG A 327 10.18 -3.01 -19.78
N TYR A 328 9.07 -3.16 -19.05
CA TYR A 328 8.24 -2.03 -18.63
C TYR A 328 9.02 -1.04 -17.76
N LEU A 329 9.74 -1.52 -16.76
CA LEU A 329 10.54 -0.68 -15.86
C LEU A 329 11.69 0.02 -16.60
N GLN A 330 12.37 -0.67 -17.52
CA GLN A 330 13.52 -0.17 -18.28
C GLN A 330 13.12 0.74 -19.45
N SER A 331 11.87 0.67 -19.93
CA SER A 331 11.41 1.56 -21.00
C SER A 331 11.42 3.01 -20.52
N GLY A 332 12.07 3.90 -21.29
CA GLY A 332 12.15 5.33 -20.98
C GLY A 332 10.76 5.97 -20.80
N LYS A 333 10.73 7.17 -20.21
CA LYS A 333 9.52 7.99 -20.16
C LYS A 333 9.01 8.14 -21.57
N THR A 334 8.01 7.41 -21.96
CA THR A 334 6.98 7.78 -22.93
C THR A 334 6.08 6.61 -23.23
N MET A 335 4.88 6.64 -22.78
CA MET A 335 3.75 6.81 -23.71
C MET A 335 2.70 7.55 -22.92
N GLU A 336 2.43 8.77 -23.32
CA GLU A 336 1.10 9.33 -23.19
C GLU A 336 0.17 8.23 -23.71
N GLU A 337 -0.53 7.59 -22.81
CA GLU A 337 -1.62 6.69 -23.14
C GLU A 337 -2.68 7.55 -23.82
N LYS A 338 -2.83 7.30 -25.12
CA LYS A 338 -3.92 7.84 -25.93
C LYS A 338 -5.23 7.22 -25.51
#